data_9ba55f34b718e6df8ce741ea88810767
#
_entry.id   9ba55f34b718e6df8ce741ea88810767
#
_cell.length_a   1.000
_cell.length_b   1.000
_cell.length_c   1.000
_cell.angle_alpha   90.00
_cell.angle_beta   90.00
_cell.angle_gamma   90.00
#
_symmetry.space_group_name_H-M   'P 1'
#
loop_
_entity.id
_entity.type
_entity.pdbx_description
1 polymer ?
#
loop_
_entity_poly.entity_id
_entity_poly.type
_entity_poly.pdbx_seq_one_letter_code
_entity_poly.pdbx_strand_id
1 'polypeptide(L)'
;MSKKNQSKRLTHQHKETKGVIGIFGDEAKLHDLSVSEISLVVMQQLKTTFPLLSFRHRMEIKKEEINEALKRVDPELGQTLFVPNASILPDGGLIEVKDDYENWRVILVTEAKHQGKDIENIKVGKLVGTKNNKDLMIGGNAIERAHKNIAEIANFMLAEVHFPYIIFLEGYNILRRL
;
A
#
# COMPACT_ATOMS: atom_id res chain seq x y z
N MET A 1 25.24 2.22 16.77
CA MET A 1 24.56 3.30 16.01
C MET A 1 23.18 2.83 15.62
N SER A 2 22.12 3.39 16.19
CA SER A 2 20.73 3.04 15.85
C SER A 2 20.46 3.42 14.39
N LYS A 3 20.08 2.45 13.56
CA LYS A 3 19.62 2.72 12.18
C LYS A 3 18.39 3.60 12.25
N LYS A 4 18.53 4.88 11.93
CA LYS A 4 17.38 5.79 11.82
C LYS A 4 16.45 5.25 10.74
N ASN A 5 15.20 5.00 11.12
CA ASN A 5 14.15 4.53 10.21
C ASN A 5 14.06 5.46 8.98
N GLN A 6 13.87 4.94 7.78
CA GLN A 6 13.83 5.73 6.55
C GLN A 6 12.81 6.88 6.64
N SER A 7 11.66 6.62 7.26
CA SER A 7 10.65 7.65 7.58
C SER A 7 11.20 8.78 8.44
N LYS A 8 12.03 8.48 9.44
CA LYS A 8 12.66 9.51 10.29
C LYS A 8 13.71 10.33 9.53
N ARG A 9 14.42 9.72 8.57
CA ARG A 9 15.35 10.46 7.70
C ARG A 9 14.61 11.43 6.78
N LEU A 10 13.53 10.98 6.14
CA LEU A 10 12.71 11.83 5.28
C LEU A 10 12.09 12.97 6.08
N THR A 11 11.53 12.69 7.25
CA THR A 11 10.98 13.72 8.15
C THR A 11 12.04 14.74 8.59
N HIS A 12 13.26 14.29 8.90
CA HIS A 12 14.36 15.17 9.27
C HIS A 12 14.80 16.04 8.09
N GLN A 13 14.96 15.44 6.92
CA GLN A 13 15.33 16.15 5.69
C GLN A 13 14.29 17.21 5.30
N HIS A 14 13.00 16.92 5.43
CA HIS A 14 11.94 17.89 5.19
C HIS A 14 11.89 19.01 6.22
N LYS A 15 12.18 18.72 7.49
CA LYS A 15 12.30 19.75 8.54
C LYS A 15 13.46 20.71 8.29
N GLU A 16 14.61 20.19 7.88
CA GLU A 16 15.79 21.00 7.55
C GLU A 16 15.56 21.91 6.33
N THR A 17 14.83 21.44 5.35
CA THR A 17 14.52 22.21 4.14
C THR A 17 13.35 23.18 4.32
N LYS A 18 12.76 23.28 5.53
CA LYS A 18 11.55 24.09 5.83
C LYS A 18 10.37 23.81 4.88
N GLY A 19 10.39 22.66 4.23
CA GLY A 19 9.30 22.21 3.36
C GLY A 19 8.12 21.64 4.16
N VAL A 20 6.94 21.67 3.58
CA VAL A 20 5.78 20.98 4.15
C VAL A 20 5.95 19.48 3.95
N ILE A 21 5.73 18.70 5.03
CA ILE A 21 5.85 17.23 4.98
C ILE A 21 4.66 16.67 4.20
N GLY A 22 4.81 16.51 2.88
CA GLY A 22 3.72 16.11 2.01
C GLY A 22 3.34 14.63 2.05
N ILE A 23 4.22 13.77 2.56
CA ILE A 23 4.04 12.30 2.49
C ILE A 23 3.34 11.74 3.74
N PHE A 24 3.34 12.49 4.86
CA PHE A 24 2.81 12.05 6.15
C PHE A 24 1.85 13.09 6.77
N GLY A 25 1.20 13.89 5.93
CA GLY A 25 0.21 14.88 6.37
C GLY A 25 -1.12 14.22 6.77
N ASP A 26 -1.99 15.00 7.38
CA ASP A 26 -3.32 14.52 7.79
C ASP A 26 -4.17 14.07 6.60
N GLU A 27 -3.99 14.70 5.43
CA GLU A 27 -4.65 14.29 4.18
C GLU A 27 -4.25 12.90 3.71
N ALA A 28 -2.95 12.54 3.77
CA ALA A 28 -2.51 11.20 3.44
C ALA A 28 -3.14 10.16 4.37
N LYS A 29 -3.25 10.49 5.67
CA LYS A 29 -3.93 9.61 6.64
C LYS A 29 -5.42 9.49 6.35
N LEU A 30 -6.08 10.60 5.99
CA LEU A 30 -7.50 10.59 5.61
C LEU A 30 -7.72 9.75 4.36
N HIS A 31 -6.82 9.84 3.38
CA HIS A 31 -6.87 9.01 2.18
C HIS A 31 -6.73 7.51 2.52
N ASP A 32 -5.73 7.14 3.34
CA ASP A 32 -5.54 5.76 3.79
C ASP A 32 -6.78 5.24 4.54
N LEU A 33 -7.35 6.04 5.44
CA LEU A 33 -8.59 5.72 6.16
C LEU A 33 -9.77 5.54 5.21
N SER A 34 -9.95 6.44 4.25
CA SER A 34 -11.03 6.37 3.26
C SER A 34 -10.95 5.09 2.42
N VAL A 35 -9.74 4.68 2.01
CA VAL A 35 -9.54 3.43 1.26
C VAL A 35 -9.86 2.21 2.11
N SER A 36 -9.50 2.23 3.40
CA SER A 36 -9.87 1.18 4.35
C SER A 36 -11.39 1.10 4.55
N GLU A 37 -12.08 2.23 4.70
CA GLU A 37 -13.54 2.30 4.80
C GLU A 37 -14.23 1.77 3.54
N ILE A 38 -13.75 2.14 2.35
CA ILE A 38 -14.25 1.61 1.08
C ILE A 38 -14.14 0.09 1.04
N SER A 39 -13.01 -0.48 1.48
CA SER A 39 -12.81 -1.93 1.52
C SER A 39 -13.82 -2.62 2.43
N LEU A 40 -14.13 -2.03 3.58
CA LEU A 40 -15.15 -2.56 4.49
C LEU A 40 -16.55 -2.48 3.88
N VAL A 41 -16.89 -1.39 3.19
CA VAL A 41 -18.16 -1.26 2.47
C VAL A 41 -18.28 -2.32 1.37
N VAL A 42 -17.22 -2.52 0.58
CA VAL A 42 -17.18 -3.57 -0.45
C VAL A 42 -17.39 -4.95 0.17
N MET A 43 -16.70 -5.25 1.28
CA MET A 43 -16.88 -6.54 1.98
C MET A 43 -18.33 -6.72 2.44
N GLN A 44 -18.96 -5.68 2.99
CA GLN A 44 -20.36 -5.75 3.43
C GLN A 44 -21.31 -5.97 2.25
N GLN A 45 -21.05 -5.33 1.11
CA GLN A 45 -21.79 -5.53 -0.13
C GLN A 45 -21.66 -6.98 -0.62
N LEU A 46 -20.44 -7.54 -0.59
CA LEU A 46 -20.21 -8.95 -0.94
C LEU A 46 -20.98 -9.90 -0.04
N LYS A 47 -21.01 -9.68 1.29
CA LYS A 47 -21.80 -10.48 2.23
C LYS A 47 -23.30 -10.43 1.94
N THR A 48 -23.80 -9.27 1.52
CA THR A 48 -25.21 -9.10 1.15
C THR A 48 -25.54 -9.79 -0.17
N THR A 49 -24.64 -9.69 -1.15
CA THR A 49 -24.82 -10.27 -2.49
C THR A 49 -24.66 -11.79 -2.49
N PHE A 50 -23.74 -12.30 -1.65
CA PHE A 50 -23.40 -13.71 -1.56
C PHE A 50 -23.55 -14.23 -0.13
N PRO A 51 -24.78 -14.34 0.40
CA PRO A 51 -25.01 -14.62 1.82
C PRO A 51 -24.56 -16.02 2.28
N LEU A 52 -24.33 -16.93 1.35
CA LEU A 52 -23.83 -18.29 1.65
C LEU A 52 -22.31 -18.36 1.75
N LEU A 53 -21.58 -17.31 1.34
CA LEU A 53 -20.13 -17.26 1.40
C LEU A 53 -19.66 -16.54 2.65
N SER A 54 -18.54 -17.01 3.19
CA SER A 54 -17.89 -16.37 4.34
C SER A 54 -16.80 -15.42 3.87
N PHE A 55 -16.87 -14.16 4.30
CA PHE A 55 -15.90 -13.12 3.97
C PHE A 55 -15.25 -12.59 5.23
N ARG A 56 -13.95 -12.26 5.14
CA ARG A 56 -13.23 -11.52 6.18
C ARG A 56 -12.37 -10.40 5.58
N HIS A 57 -12.12 -9.38 6.38
CA HIS A 57 -11.19 -8.31 6.08
C HIS A 57 -9.97 -8.44 6.97
N ARG A 58 -8.78 -8.30 6.38
CA ARG A 58 -7.50 -8.30 7.10
C ARG A 58 -6.68 -7.09 6.70
N MET A 59 -5.95 -6.53 7.66
CA MET A 59 -5.04 -5.39 7.44
C MET A 59 -3.58 -5.82 7.34
N GLU A 60 -3.30 -7.13 7.49
CA GLU A 60 -1.94 -7.61 7.66
C GLU A 60 -1.75 -8.97 6.98
N ILE A 61 -0.62 -9.13 6.30
CA ILE A 61 -0.09 -10.42 5.83
C ILE A 61 1.28 -10.60 6.47
N LYS A 62 1.45 -11.66 7.25
CA LYS A 62 2.77 -12.00 7.81
C LYS A 62 3.68 -12.54 6.73
N LYS A 63 4.98 -12.23 6.78
CA LYS A 63 5.95 -12.78 5.83
C LYS A 63 6.06 -14.30 5.91
N GLU A 64 5.79 -14.88 7.06
CA GLU A 64 5.68 -16.33 7.22
C GLU A 64 4.58 -16.93 6.34
N GLU A 65 3.42 -16.27 6.26
CA GLU A 65 2.31 -16.72 5.40
C GLU A 65 2.70 -16.70 3.91
N ILE A 66 3.49 -15.70 3.50
CA ILE A 66 4.02 -15.61 2.13
C ILE A 66 4.98 -16.76 1.86
N ASN A 67 5.90 -17.03 2.78
CA ASN A 67 6.84 -18.14 2.63
C ASN A 67 6.11 -19.48 2.56
N GLU A 68 5.10 -19.70 3.39
CA GLU A 68 4.29 -20.91 3.34
C GLU A 68 3.46 -21.04 2.05
N ALA A 69 2.96 -19.90 1.52
CA ALA A 69 2.29 -19.91 0.23
C ALA A 69 3.24 -20.29 -0.92
N LEU A 70 4.45 -19.74 -0.91
CA LEU A 70 5.48 -20.07 -1.90
C LEU A 70 5.91 -21.53 -1.82
N LYS A 71 6.15 -22.08 -0.62
CA LYS A 71 6.51 -23.49 -0.41
C LYS A 71 5.43 -24.48 -0.90
N ARG A 72 4.16 -24.06 -0.85
CA ARG A 72 3.07 -24.88 -1.40
C ARG A 72 3.12 -24.98 -2.92
N VAL A 73 3.67 -23.99 -3.59
CA VAL A 73 3.89 -24.01 -5.05
C VAL A 73 5.14 -24.81 -5.39
N ASP A 74 6.24 -24.53 -4.70
CA ASP A 74 7.52 -25.24 -4.84
C ASP A 74 8.27 -25.21 -3.50
N PRO A 75 8.66 -26.38 -2.95
CA PRO A 75 9.40 -26.47 -1.68
C PRO A 75 10.72 -25.69 -1.65
N GLU A 76 11.33 -25.42 -2.80
CA GLU A 76 12.56 -24.62 -2.90
C GLU A 76 12.28 -23.12 -2.80
N LEU A 77 11.05 -22.68 -3.02
CA LEU A 77 10.62 -21.30 -2.78
C LEU A 77 10.40 -21.04 -1.27
N GLY A 78 10.26 -19.80 -0.89
CA GLY A 78 9.99 -19.44 0.51
C GLY A 78 11.18 -19.58 1.47
N GLN A 79 12.39 -19.77 0.94
CA GLN A 79 13.64 -19.76 1.71
C GLN A 79 14.25 -18.35 1.83
N THR A 80 13.59 -17.36 1.28
CA THR A 80 14.05 -15.98 1.28
C THR A 80 14.07 -15.39 2.69
N LEU A 81 14.96 -14.43 2.88
CA LEU A 81 15.27 -13.71 4.12
C LEU A 81 14.11 -13.67 5.12
N PHE A 82 14.13 -14.58 6.08
CA PHE A 82 13.20 -14.59 7.18
C PHE A 82 13.50 -13.40 8.11
N VAL A 83 12.57 -12.48 8.20
CA VAL A 83 12.57 -11.43 9.20
C VAL A 83 11.45 -11.74 10.17
N PRO A 84 11.74 -12.24 11.38
CA PRO A 84 10.74 -12.55 12.38
C PRO A 84 9.82 -11.35 12.61
N ASN A 85 8.53 -11.60 12.72
CA ASN A 85 7.50 -10.57 12.96
C ASN A 85 7.41 -9.46 11.90
N ALA A 86 7.91 -9.70 10.69
CA ALA A 86 7.71 -8.77 9.58
C ALA A 86 6.38 -9.04 8.89
N SER A 87 5.67 -7.96 8.57
CA SER A 87 4.37 -7.99 7.90
C SER A 87 4.32 -7.00 6.76
N ILE A 88 3.40 -7.26 5.84
CA ILE A 88 2.93 -6.32 4.84
C ILE A 88 1.57 -5.81 5.29
N LEU A 89 1.40 -4.52 5.20
CA LEU A 89 0.19 -3.81 5.61
C LEU A 89 -0.31 -3.00 4.40
N PRO A 90 -1.19 -3.56 3.58
CA PRO A 90 -1.87 -2.79 2.53
C PRO A 90 -2.76 -1.72 3.19
N ASP A 91 -2.74 -0.49 2.68
CA ASP A 91 -3.41 0.64 3.32
C ASP A 91 -4.93 0.42 3.49
N GLY A 92 -5.57 -0.22 2.51
CA GLY A 92 -6.98 -0.60 2.60
C GLY A 92 -7.21 -2.06 3.01
N GLY A 93 -6.13 -2.82 3.25
CA GLY A 93 -6.21 -4.23 3.62
C GLY A 93 -6.55 -5.16 2.46
N LEU A 94 -6.97 -6.36 2.81
CA LEU A 94 -7.39 -7.39 1.87
C LEU A 94 -8.72 -8.01 2.30
N ILE A 95 -9.52 -8.39 1.29
CA ILE A 95 -10.77 -9.14 1.47
C ILE A 95 -10.49 -10.57 1.02
N GLU A 96 -10.86 -11.51 1.87
CA GLU A 96 -10.75 -12.93 1.60
C GLU A 96 -12.13 -13.58 1.66
N VAL A 97 -12.32 -14.59 0.83
CA VAL A 97 -13.48 -15.48 0.84
C VAL A 97 -13.03 -16.88 1.22
N LYS A 98 -13.87 -17.61 1.94
CA LYS A 98 -13.63 -18.99 2.27
C LYS A 98 -14.07 -19.88 1.11
N ASP A 99 -13.18 -20.74 0.63
CA ASP A 99 -13.50 -21.71 -0.43
C ASP A 99 -14.19 -22.97 0.14
N ASP A 100 -14.62 -23.86 -0.73
CA ASP A 100 -15.29 -25.13 -0.35
C ASP A 100 -14.38 -26.08 0.45
N TYR A 101 -13.07 -25.85 0.45
CA TYR A 101 -12.08 -26.59 1.23
C TYR A 101 -11.71 -25.92 2.55
N GLU A 102 -12.51 -24.92 2.97
CA GLU A 102 -12.27 -24.15 4.19
C GLU A 102 -11.02 -23.26 4.17
N ASN A 103 -10.38 -23.05 3.00
CA ASN A 103 -9.24 -22.17 2.86
C ASN A 103 -9.68 -20.72 2.56
N TRP A 104 -8.93 -19.77 3.10
CA TRP A 104 -9.12 -18.36 2.79
C TRP A 104 -8.40 -18.00 1.50
N ARG A 105 -9.15 -17.46 0.53
CA ARG A 105 -8.67 -17.00 -0.78
C ARG A 105 -8.79 -15.49 -0.87
N VAL A 106 -7.73 -14.82 -1.26
CA VAL A 106 -7.74 -13.36 -1.47
C VAL A 106 -8.51 -13.04 -2.74
N ILE A 107 -9.51 -12.19 -2.62
CA ILE A 107 -10.34 -11.73 -3.74
C ILE A 107 -10.18 -10.25 -4.05
N LEU A 108 -9.59 -9.48 -3.14
CA LEU A 108 -9.30 -8.07 -3.33
C LEU A 108 -8.19 -7.63 -2.38
N VAL A 109 -7.23 -6.88 -2.89
CA VAL A 109 -6.28 -6.09 -2.12
C VAL A 109 -6.43 -4.63 -2.50
N THR A 110 -6.42 -3.74 -1.52
CA THR A 110 -6.55 -2.31 -1.75
C THR A 110 -5.39 -1.55 -1.12
N GLU A 111 -4.87 -0.62 -1.86
CA GLU A 111 -3.72 0.21 -1.46
C GLU A 111 -4.04 1.68 -1.72
N ALA A 112 -3.64 2.55 -0.82
CA ALA A 112 -3.72 3.99 -0.99
C ALA A 112 -2.35 4.56 -1.33
N LYS A 113 -2.30 5.51 -2.25
CA LYS A 113 -1.08 6.28 -2.53
C LYS A 113 -1.44 7.73 -2.69
N HIS A 114 -1.12 8.48 -1.66
CA HIS A 114 -1.26 9.94 -1.67
C HIS A 114 0.07 10.58 -2.05
N GLN A 115 0.02 11.44 -3.05
CA GLN A 115 1.20 12.15 -3.52
C GLN A 115 1.04 13.65 -3.39
N GLY A 116 1.66 14.17 -2.35
CA GLY A 116 2.17 15.53 -2.25
C GLY A 116 1.17 16.61 -1.92
N LYS A 117 1.66 17.57 -1.15
CA LYS A 117 1.04 18.88 -0.85
C LYS A 117 1.47 19.96 -1.85
N ASP A 118 1.83 19.58 -3.08
CA ASP A 118 2.36 20.54 -4.05
C ASP A 118 1.35 21.60 -4.41
N ILE A 119 0.06 21.24 -4.49
CA ILE A 119 -1.01 22.24 -4.74
C ILE A 119 -1.14 23.23 -3.60
N GLU A 120 -1.15 22.76 -2.35
CA GLU A 120 -1.24 23.63 -1.18
C GLU A 120 -0.01 24.53 -1.09
N ASN A 121 1.17 23.99 -1.37
CA ASN A 121 2.39 24.76 -1.42
C ASN A 121 2.32 25.85 -2.52
N ILE A 122 1.80 25.52 -3.69
CA ILE A 122 1.60 26.47 -4.77
C ILE A 122 0.55 27.53 -4.40
N LYS A 123 -0.58 27.13 -3.80
CA LYS A 123 -1.63 28.03 -3.35
C LYS A 123 -1.16 29.05 -2.31
N VAL A 124 -0.23 28.67 -1.44
CA VAL A 124 0.37 29.57 -0.44
C VAL A 124 1.64 30.25 -0.95
N GLY A 125 1.90 30.23 -2.26
CA GLY A 125 3.04 30.92 -2.87
C GLY A 125 4.40 30.29 -2.63
N LYS A 126 4.44 29.06 -2.12
CA LYS A 126 5.69 28.31 -1.98
C LYS A 126 6.05 27.68 -3.32
N LEU A 127 7.26 27.99 -3.81
CA LEU A 127 7.78 27.40 -5.04
C LEU A 127 8.18 25.96 -4.76
N VAL A 128 7.52 25.02 -5.42
CA VAL A 128 7.82 23.59 -5.35
C VAL A 128 8.78 23.27 -6.50
N GLY A 129 9.93 22.70 -6.18
CA GLY A 129 10.90 22.22 -7.18
C GLY A 129 11.92 23.24 -7.72
N THR A 130 12.03 24.42 -7.12
CA THR A 130 12.72 25.55 -7.78
C THR A 130 14.22 25.63 -7.64
N LYS A 131 14.84 25.00 -6.65
CA LYS A 131 16.29 25.17 -6.48
C LYS A 131 17.19 24.43 -7.46
N ASN A 132 16.65 23.45 -8.19
CA ASN A 132 17.46 22.64 -9.11
C ASN A 132 16.75 22.23 -10.39
N ASN A 133 15.74 22.95 -10.86
CA ASN A 133 14.89 22.48 -11.97
C ASN A 133 14.41 21.03 -11.80
N LYS A 134 14.36 20.56 -10.56
CA LYS A 134 13.82 19.25 -10.26
C LYS A 134 12.32 19.38 -10.37
N ASP A 135 11.75 18.60 -11.27
CA ASP A 135 10.32 18.38 -11.33
C ASP A 135 9.76 18.15 -9.92
N LEU A 136 8.54 18.64 -9.70
CA LEU A 136 7.71 18.31 -8.58
C LEU A 136 7.98 16.86 -8.20
N MET A 137 8.24 16.59 -6.94
CA MET A 137 8.73 15.30 -6.45
C MET A 137 7.94 14.15 -7.07
N ILE A 138 8.48 13.66 -8.18
CA ILE A 138 7.88 12.56 -8.93
C ILE A 138 7.77 11.39 -7.97
N GLY A 139 6.64 10.71 -7.98
CA GLY A 139 6.24 9.63 -7.09
C GLY A 139 7.17 8.43 -6.91
N GLY A 140 8.48 8.62 -7.12
CA GLY A 140 9.46 7.56 -7.03
C GLY A 140 9.31 6.70 -5.78
N ASN A 141 9.24 7.32 -4.61
CA ASN A 141 9.08 6.58 -3.36
C ASN A 141 7.71 5.92 -3.20
N ALA A 142 6.64 6.54 -3.71
CA ALA A 142 5.31 5.96 -3.68
C ALA A 142 5.21 4.78 -4.63
N ILE A 143 5.78 4.91 -5.83
CA ILE A 143 5.84 3.85 -6.83
C ILE A 143 6.72 2.70 -6.34
N GLU A 144 7.90 2.98 -5.77
CA GLU A 144 8.80 1.96 -5.23
C GLU A 144 8.15 1.16 -4.10
N ARG A 145 7.45 1.82 -3.18
CA ARG A 145 6.72 1.14 -2.10
C ARG A 145 5.54 0.33 -2.63
N ALA A 146 4.79 0.87 -3.58
CA ALA A 146 3.71 0.14 -4.23
C ALA A 146 4.27 -1.11 -4.92
N HIS A 147 5.34 -0.98 -5.69
CA HIS A 147 5.99 -2.10 -6.36
C HIS A 147 6.42 -3.20 -5.38
N LYS A 148 7.02 -2.82 -4.24
CA LYS A 148 7.40 -3.79 -3.21
C LYS A 148 6.19 -4.53 -2.66
N ASN A 149 5.14 -3.82 -2.27
CA ASN A 149 3.92 -4.44 -1.72
C ASN A 149 3.26 -5.34 -2.77
N ILE A 150 3.16 -4.88 -4.02
CA ILE A 150 2.62 -5.67 -5.13
C ILE A 150 3.41 -6.96 -5.32
N ALA A 151 4.74 -6.89 -5.37
CA ALA A 151 5.58 -8.06 -5.56
C ALA A 151 5.44 -9.09 -4.42
N GLU A 152 5.42 -8.62 -3.16
CA GLU A 152 5.28 -9.51 -2.01
C GLU A 152 3.87 -10.13 -1.94
N ILE A 153 2.82 -9.38 -2.28
CA ILE A 153 1.44 -9.90 -2.32
C ILE A 153 1.24 -10.82 -3.52
N ALA A 154 1.85 -10.53 -4.67
CA ALA A 154 1.85 -11.44 -5.81
C ALA A 154 2.49 -12.80 -5.46
N ASN A 155 3.58 -12.79 -4.70
CA ASN A 155 4.18 -14.02 -4.18
C ASN A 155 3.24 -14.77 -3.23
N PHE A 156 2.49 -14.07 -2.39
CA PHE A 156 1.48 -14.70 -1.53
C PHE A 156 0.36 -15.35 -2.33
N MET A 157 0.02 -14.76 -3.47
CA MET A 157 -1.06 -15.20 -4.35
C MET A 157 -0.58 -16.03 -5.56
N LEU A 158 0.67 -16.52 -5.54
CA LEU A 158 1.28 -17.18 -6.70
C LEU A 158 0.48 -18.39 -7.20
N ALA A 159 -0.23 -19.09 -6.32
CA ALA A 159 -1.09 -20.22 -6.66
C ALA A 159 -2.48 -19.80 -7.16
N GLU A 160 -2.82 -18.50 -7.10
CA GLU A 160 -4.12 -18.02 -7.53
C GLU A 160 -4.14 -17.74 -9.03
N VAL A 161 -5.34 -17.85 -9.64
CA VAL A 161 -5.51 -17.64 -11.08
C VAL A 161 -5.53 -16.14 -11.45
N HIS A 162 -5.77 -15.27 -10.48
CA HIS A 162 -5.92 -13.84 -10.67
C HIS A 162 -5.27 -13.06 -9.52
N PHE A 163 -4.93 -11.80 -9.79
CA PHE A 163 -4.32 -10.89 -8.83
C PHE A 163 -5.15 -9.61 -8.71
N PRO A 164 -6.19 -9.60 -7.87
CA PRO A 164 -7.09 -8.48 -7.70
C PRO A 164 -6.47 -7.39 -6.80
N TYR A 165 -5.66 -6.52 -7.37
CA TYR A 165 -4.99 -5.44 -6.67
C TYR A 165 -5.45 -4.09 -7.19
N ILE A 166 -6.04 -3.26 -6.32
CA ILE A 166 -6.51 -1.92 -6.66
C ILE A 166 -5.70 -0.88 -5.90
N ILE A 167 -5.14 0.08 -6.63
CA ILE A 167 -4.43 1.22 -6.06
C ILE A 167 -5.29 2.47 -6.23
N PHE A 168 -5.65 3.09 -5.12
CA PHE A 168 -6.27 4.41 -5.09
C PHE A 168 -5.18 5.48 -5.08
N LEU A 169 -5.10 6.22 -6.17
CA LEU A 169 -4.10 7.27 -6.35
C LEU A 169 -4.74 8.63 -6.11
N GLU A 170 -4.22 9.39 -5.17
CA GLU A 170 -4.61 10.76 -4.92
C GLU A 170 -3.39 11.68 -5.02
N GLY A 171 -3.53 12.79 -5.75
CA GLY A 171 -2.47 13.79 -5.86
C GLY A 171 -2.45 14.49 -7.21
N TYR A 172 -1.97 15.74 -7.19
CA TYR A 172 -1.96 16.61 -8.36
C TYR A 172 -0.97 16.21 -9.44
N ASN A 173 0.17 15.65 -9.05
CA ASN A 173 1.25 15.34 -9.99
C ASN A 173 0.92 14.18 -10.93
N ILE A 174 -0.10 13.40 -10.61
CA ILE A 174 -0.56 12.29 -11.44
C ILE A 174 -1.35 12.79 -12.65
N LEU A 175 -2.03 13.93 -12.52
CA LEU A 175 -2.93 14.47 -13.56
C LEU A 175 -2.27 15.41 -14.55
N ARG A 176 -1.01 15.81 -14.34
CA ARG A 176 -0.35 16.85 -15.16
C ARG A 176 0.30 16.35 -16.44
N ARG A 177 0.25 15.06 -16.73
CA ARG A 177 0.85 14.44 -17.92
C ARG A 177 -0.17 13.76 -18.85
N LEU A 178 -1.43 14.08 -18.72
CA LEU A 178 -2.44 13.83 -19.74
C LEU A 178 -2.72 15.15 -20.44
#